data_b191e845f92b9fb1cd51ea1485c28fff
#
_entry.id   b191e845f92b9fb1cd51ea1485c28fff
#
_cell.length_a   1.000
_cell.length_b   1.000
_cell.length_c   1.000
_cell.angle_alpha   90.00
_cell.angle_beta   90.00
_cell.angle_gamma   90.00
#
_symmetry.space_group_name_H-M   'P 1'
#
loop_
_entity.id
_entity.type
_entity.pdbx_description
1 polymer ?
#
loop_
_entity_poly.entity_id
_entity_poly.type
_entity_poly.pdbx_seq_one_letter_code
_entity_poly.pdbx_strand_id
1 'polypeptide(L)'
;MITEHLLTGIRVLDLTRVLAGPTCTRLFSEMGADVIKVELDPDGDMVRGISKLRNERSLYLIQQNLNKRSLCVDFRKPEGIALIRDLVPHCDVVVENFRPGVLASLGLGYDKLTT
;
A
#
# COMPACT_ATOMS: atom_id res chain seq x y z
N MET A 1 1.48 25.17 16.78
CA MET A 1 0.38 24.26 17.15
C MET A 1 0.53 22.99 16.33
N ILE A 2 0.81 21.87 16.98
CA ILE A 2 0.79 20.57 16.29
C ILE A 2 -0.69 20.24 16.15
N THR A 3 -1.21 20.31 14.94
CA THR A 3 -2.58 19.88 14.66
C THR A 3 -2.56 18.35 14.67
N GLU A 4 -3.07 17.73 15.72
CA GLU A 4 -3.31 16.30 15.71
C GLU A 4 -4.42 16.02 14.69
N HIS A 5 -4.11 15.16 13.72
CA HIS A 5 -5.09 14.65 12.79
C HIS A 5 -5.81 13.43 13.37
N LEU A 6 -6.97 13.11 12.83
CA LEU A 6 -7.85 12.06 13.34
C LEU A 6 -7.14 10.69 13.44
N LEU A 7 -6.24 10.38 12.51
CA LEU A 7 -5.53 9.10 12.45
C LEU A 7 -4.02 9.24 12.78
N THR A 8 -3.63 10.30 13.48
CA THR A 8 -2.25 10.46 13.95
C THR A 8 -1.85 9.25 14.81
N GLY A 9 -0.70 8.64 14.51
CA GLY A 9 -0.18 7.47 15.21
C GLY A 9 -0.64 6.12 14.64
N ILE A 10 -1.61 6.11 13.72
CA ILE A 10 -2.04 4.89 13.02
C ILE A 10 -1.12 4.64 11.82
N ARG A 11 -0.61 3.42 11.69
CA ARG A 11 0.19 2.97 10.56
C ARG A 11 -0.56 1.96 9.72
N VAL A 12 -0.59 2.21 8.40
CA VAL A 12 -1.31 1.41 7.43
C VAL A 12 -0.33 0.77 6.44
N LEU A 13 -0.38 -0.55 6.31
CA LEU A 13 0.30 -1.28 5.24
C LEU A 13 -0.66 -1.40 4.06
N ASP A 14 -0.35 -0.71 2.98
CA ASP A 14 -1.18 -0.58 1.79
C ASP A 14 -0.67 -1.52 0.69
N LEU A 15 -1.32 -2.66 0.50
CA LEU A 15 -1.05 -3.62 -0.57
C LEU A 15 -1.98 -3.40 -1.78
N THR A 16 -2.74 -2.32 -1.80
CA THR A 16 -3.74 -2.05 -2.82
C THR A 16 -3.18 -1.59 -4.14
N ARG A 17 -3.97 -1.75 -5.20
CA ARG A 17 -3.62 -1.32 -6.56
C ARG A 17 -4.81 -0.65 -7.25
N VAL A 18 -4.51 0.14 -8.26
CA VAL A 18 -5.43 0.78 -9.19
C VAL A 18 -6.23 1.91 -8.56
N LEU A 19 -7.45 1.70 -8.10
CA LEU A 19 -8.37 2.80 -7.74
C LEU A 19 -8.98 2.65 -6.34
N ALA A 20 -9.83 1.66 -6.14
CA ALA A 20 -10.68 1.60 -4.94
C ALA A 20 -9.87 1.52 -3.64
N GLY A 21 -8.90 0.61 -3.57
CA GLY A 21 -8.01 0.48 -2.43
C GLY A 21 -7.11 1.71 -2.23
N PRO A 22 -6.39 2.18 -3.27
CA PRO A 22 -5.57 3.38 -3.16
C PRO A 22 -6.34 4.62 -2.75
N THR A 23 -7.60 4.80 -3.20
CA THR A 23 -8.46 5.89 -2.74
C THR A 23 -8.74 5.78 -1.24
N CYS A 24 -9.07 4.60 -0.74
CA CYS A 24 -9.29 4.36 0.69
C CYS A 24 -8.04 4.73 1.51
N THR A 25 -6.88 4.20 1.14
CA THR A 25 -5.64 4.45 1.87
C THR A 25 -5.11 5.87 1.70
N ARG A 26 -5.45 6.56 0.61
CA ARG A 26 -5.22 8.00 0.47
C ARG A 26 -6.01 8.79 1.50
N LEU A 27 -7.29 8.50 1.67
CA LEU A 27 -8.12 9.16 2.69
C LEU A 27 -7.53 8.96 4.09
N PHE A 28 -7.01 7.78 4.39
CA PHE A 28 -6.31 7.54 5.66
C PHE A 28 -5.07 8.44 5.80
N SER A 29 -4.27 8.58 4.74
CA SER A 29 -3.10 9.47 4.77
C SER A 29 -3.47 10.95 4.91
N GLU A 30 -4.56 11.39 4.27
CA GLU A 30 -5.10 12.75 4.41
C GLU A 30 -5.61 13.02 5.83
N MET A 31 -6.09 11.98 6.52
CA MET A 31 -6.50 12.05 7.93
C MET A 31 -5.33 11.87 8.92
N GLY A 32 -4.10 11.79 8.45
CA GLY A 32 -2.90 11.77 9.29
C GLY A 32 -2.30 10.40 9.57
N ALA A 33 -2.79 9.32 8.97
CA ALA A 33 -2.16 8.01 9.09
C ALA A 33 -0.81 7.96 8.35
N ASP A 34 0.14 7.18 8.89
CA ASP A 34 1.39 6.81 8.22
C ASP A 34 1.13 5.63 7.28
N VAL A 35 0.95 5.92 5.99
CA VAL A 35 0.63 4.90 4.99
C VAL A 35 1.88 4.46 4.23
N ILE A 36 2.18 3.17 4.29
CA ILE A 36 3.27 2.53 3.54
C ILE A 36 2.65 1.74 2.39
N LYS A 37 2.77 2.25 1.17
CA LYS A 37 2.33 1.56 -0.03
C LYS A 37 3.39 0.58 -0.51
N VAL A 38 3.03 -0.69 -0.57
CA VAL A 38 3.88 -1.75 -1.13
C VAL A 38 3.54 -1.94 -2.61
N GLU A 39 4.54 -1.79 -3.45
CA GLU A 39 4.44 -1.95 -4.89
C GLU A 39 5.27 -3.13 -5.37
N LEU A 40 4.78 -3.84 -6.39
CA LEU A 40 5.48 -4.99 -6.98
C LEU A 40 6.69 -4.54 -7.81
N ASP A 41 7.87 -5.03 -7.47
CA ASP A 41 9.09 -4.84 -8.28
C ASP A 41 8.99 -5.61 -9.61
N PRO A 42 9.49 -5.07 -10.76
CA PRO A 42 10.10 -3.76 -10.95
C PRO A 42 9.10 -2.66 -11.35
N ASP A 43 7.89 -3.01 -11.75
CA ASP A 43 6.99 -2.10 -12.48
C ASP A 43 6.14 -1.21 -11.56
N GLY A 44 6.00 -1.61 -10.31
CA GLY A 44 5.15 -0.91 -9.35
C GLY A 44 3.65 -1.12 -9.59
N ASP A 45 2.85 -0.14 -9.19
CA ASP A 45 1.42 -0.14 -9.49
C ASP A 45 1.21 0.10 -11.00
N MET A 46 0.33 -0.69 -11.62
CA MET A 46 0.04 -0.59 -13.06
C MET A 46 -0.42 0.80 -13.49
N VAL A 47 -0.98 1.58 -12.59
CA VAL A 47 -1.41 2.96 -12.88
C VAL A 47 -0.24 3.91 -13.13
N ARG A 48 1.00 3.52 -12.86
CA ARG A 48 2.19 4.27 -13.26
C ARG A 48 2.28 4.47 -14.77
N GLY A 49 1.71 3.54 -15.55
CA GLY A 49 1.61 3.62 -17.01
C GLY A 49 0.41 4.40 -17.56
N ILE A 50 -0.53 4.81 -16.69
CA ILE A 50 -1.79 5.45 -17.09
C ILE A 50 -1.70 6.97 -16.93
N SER A 51 -2.27 7.71 -17.90
CA SER A 51 -2.37 9.19 -17.85
C SER A 51 -1.03 9.88 -17.55
N LYS A 52 0.00 9.53 -18.29
CA LYS A 52 1.33 10.11 -18.15
C LYS A 52 1.33 11.60 -18.51
N LEU A 53 1.87 12.39 -17.60
CA LEU A 53 2.19 13.80 -17.82
C LEU A 53 3.59 13.97 -18.44
N ARG A 54 3.98 15.23 -18.64
CA ARG A 54 5.38 15.58 -18.90
C ARG A 54 6.27 14.92 -17.84
N ASN A 55 7.46 14.47 -18.22
CA ASN A 55 8.42 13.78 -17.36
C ASN A 55 7.99 12.36 -16.92
N GLU A 56 7.19 11.67 -17.72
CA GLU A 56 6.82 10.25 -17.52
C GLU A 56 6.09 9.96 -16.19
N ARG A 57 5.56 10.98 -15.51
CA ARG A 57 4.81 10.82 -14.27
C ARG A 57 3.32 10.62 -14.54
N SER A 58 2.72 9.63 -13.91
CA SER A 58 1.28 9.40 -13.95
C SER A 58 0.55 10.36 -13.01
N LEU A 59 -0.32 11.20 -13.55
CA LEU A 59 -1.20 12.05 -12.75
C LEU A 59 -2.14 11.21 -11.87
N TYR A 60 -2.62 10.11 -12.44
CA TYR A 60 -3.51 9.19 -11.74
C TYR A 60 -2.83 8.57 -10.49
N LEU A 61 -1.58 8.10 -10.65
CA LEU A 61 -0.80 7.58 -9.52
C LEU A 61 -0.64 8.64 -8.43
N ILE A 62 -0.25 9.86 -8.82
CA ILE A 62 -0.03 10.96 -7.88
C ILE A 62 -1.31 11.26 -7.12
N GLN A 63 -2.44 11.41 -7.81
CA GLN A 63 -3.72 11.73 -7.20
C GLN A 63 -4.17 10.66 -6.18
N GLN A 64 -3.97 9.38 -6.50
CA GLN A 64 -4.45 8.28 -5.66
C GLN A 64 -3.49 7.93 -4.51
N ASN A 65 -2.27 8.46 -4.51
CA ASN A 65 -1.24 8.04 -3.57
C ASN A 65 -0.54 9.20 -2.85
N LEU A 66 -1.21 10.34 -2.74
CA LEU A 66 -0.70 11.48 -1.98
C LEU A 66 -0.37 11.10 -0.54
N ASN A 67 0.74 11.64 -0.03
CA ASN A 67 1.25 11.47 1.34
C ASN A 67 1.62 10.03 1.73
N LYS A 68 1.62 9.07 0.81
CA LYS A 68 2.07 7.71 1.09
C LYS A 68 3.57 7.60 0.95
N ARG A 69 4.18 6.80 1.80
CA ARG A 69 5.54 6.28 1.59
C ARG A 69 5.48 5.10 0.64
N SER A 70 6.48 4.93 -0.22
CA SER A 70 6.55 3.84 -1.19
C SER A 70 7.63 2.83 -0.81
N LEU A 71 7.30 1.56 -0.91
CA LEU A 71 8.21 0.43 -0.76
C LEU A 71 8.03 -0.50 -1.96
N CYS A 72 9.09 -0.72 -2.74
CA CYS A 72 9.07 -1.62 -3.89
C CYS A 72 9.64 -2.99 -3.47
N VAL A 73 8.84 -4.05 -3.63
CA VAL A 73 9.17 -5.41 -3.17
C VAL A 73 8.69 -6.44 -4.18
N ASP A 74 9.52 -7.38 -4.55
CA ASP A 74 9.10 -8.54 -5.33
C ASP A 74 8.45 -9.60 -4.43
N PHE A 75 7.18 -9.42 -4.12
CA PHE A 75 6.43 -10.39 -3.29
C PHE A 75 5.95 -11.64 -4.07
N ARG A 76 6.47 -11.88 -5.28
CA ARG A 76 6.44 -13.20 -5.93
C ARG A 76 7.54 -14.11 -5.40
N LYS A 77 8.54 -13.54 -4.73
CA LYS A 77 9.65 -14.26 -4.13
C LYS A 77 9.45 -14.48 -2.64
N PRO A 78 9.92 -15.61 -2.08
CA PRO A 78 9.81 -15.88 -0.64
C PRO A 78 10.38 -14.79 0.25
N GLU A 79 11.49 -14.18 -0.15
CA GLU A 79 12.14 -13.10 0.59
C GLU A 79 11.27 -11.84 0.65
N GLY A 80 10.58 -11.51 -0.44
CA GLY A 80 9.64 -10.39 -0.48
C GLY A 80 8.42 -10.64 0.40
N ILE A 81 7.89 -11.87 0.40
CA ILE A 81 6.82 -12.27 1.32
C ILE A 81 7.26 -12.18 2.78
N ALA A 82 8.48 -12.65 3.09
CA ALA A 82 9.02 -12.54 4.44
C ALA A 82 9.12 -11.08 4.89
N LEU A 83 9.62 -10.20 4.03
CA LEU A 83 9.71 -8.77 4.32
C LEU A 83 8.34 -8.15 4.63
N ILE A 84 7.30 -8.50 3.85
CA ILE A 84 5.94 -8.01 4.11
C ILE A 84 5.45 -8.52 5.47
N ARG A 85 5.66 -9.80 5.79
CA ARG A 85 5.29 -10.37 7.09
C ARG A 85 5.99 -9.67 8.25
N ASP A 86 7.28 -9.33 8.09
CA ASP A 86 8.04 -8.62 9.12
C ASP A 86 7.54 -7.19 9.35
N LEU A 87 6.90 -6.58 8.34
CA LEU A 87 6.29 -5.26 8.48
C LEU A 87 4.94 -5.27 9.20
N VAL A 88 4.17 -6.35 9.07
CA VAL A 88 2.80 -6.44 9.61
C VAL A 88 2.73 -6.14 11.11
N PRO A 89 3.59 -6.69 11.99
CA PRO A 89 3.55 -6.38 13.42
C PRO A 89 3.80 -4.90 13.78
N HIS A 90 4.32 -4.13 12.84
CA HIS A 90 4.61 -2.70 12.99
C HIS A 90 3.50 -1.81 12.42
N CYS A 91 2.40 -2.41 11.96
CA CYS A 91 1.26 -1.72 11.36
C CYS A 91 -0.02 -2.05 12.13
N ASP A 92 -0.94 -1.09 12.17
CA ASP A 92 -2.24 -1.26 12.83
C ASP A 92 -3.29 -1.83 11.86
N VAL A 93 -3.12 -1.55 10.57
CA VAL A 93 -4.09 -1.93 9.52
C VAL A 93 -3.34 -2.42 8.29
N VAL A 94 -3.83 -3.51 7.70
CA VAL A 94 -3.44 -3.96 6.35
C VAL A 94 -4.63 -3.78 5.42
N VAL A 95 -4.42 -3.12 4.29
CA VAL A 95 -5.46 -2.90 3.27
C VAL A 95 -5.03 -3.57 1.97
N GLU A 96 -5.92 -4.35 1.38
CA GLU A 96 -5.70 -5.03 0.11
C GLU A 96 -6.97 -4.99 -0.76
N ASN A 97 -6.83 -5.12 -2.05
CA ASN A 97 -7.95 -5.20 -3.00
C ASN A 97 -7.68 -6.21 -4.12
N PHE A 98 -6.98 -7.29 -3.78
CA PHE A 98 -6.79 -8.41 -4.69
C PHE A 98 -8.08 -9.23 -4.84
N ARG A 99 -8.12 -10.09 -5.84
CA ARG A 99 -9.21 -11.07 -5.95
C ARG A 99 -9.19 -12.02 -4.75
N PRO A 100 -10.35 -12.51 -4.32
CA PRO A 100 -10.43 -13.48 -3.23
C PRO A 100 -9.44 -14.64 -3.41
N GLY A 101 -8.73 -14.98 -2.35
CA GLY A 101 -7.75 -16.07 -2.33
C GLY A 101 -6.35 -15.74 -2.81
N VAL A 102 -6.12 -14.63 -3.51
CA VAL A 102 -4.77 -14.25 -4.00
C VAL A 102 -3.81 -14.03 -2.85
N LEU A 103 -4.18 -13.22 -1.89
CA LEU A 103 -3.32 -12.93 -0.74
C LEU A 103 -3.04 -14.19 0.08
N ALA A 104 -4.04 -15.05 0.26
CA ALA A 104 -3.89 -16.34 0.94
C ALA A 104 -2.91 -17.26 0.20
N SER A 105 -2.98 -17.33 -1.14
CA SER A 105 -2.06 -18.13 -1.96
C SER A 105 -0.61 -17.66 -1.88
N LEU A 106 -0.39 -16.37 -1.56
CA LEU A 106 0.92 -15.80 -1.30
C LEU A 106 1.40 -16.01 0.15
N GLY A 107 0.58 -16.67 0.98
CA GLY A 107 0.87 -16.83 2.40
C GLY A 107 0.71 -15.55 3.22
N LEU A 108 -0.03 -14.58 2.72
CA LEU A 108 -0.37 -13.30 3.35
C LEU A 108 -1.88 -13.23 3.67
N GLY A 109 -2.55 -14.38 3.81
CA GLY A 109 -3.95 -14.44 4.22
C GLY A 109 -4.14 -13.98 5.66
N TYR A 110 -5.38 -13.61 5.99
CA TYR A 110 -5.76 -13.09 7.31
C TYR A 110 -5.22 -13.96 8.46
N ASP A 111 -5.41 -15.29 8.40
CA ASP A 111 -4.94 -16.23 9.43
C ASP A 111 -3.42 -16.23 9.64
N LYS A 112 -2.66 -15.75 8.67
CA LYS A 112 -1.19 -15.66 8.74
C LYS A 112 -0.69 -14.30 9.17
N LEU A 113 -1.50 -13.28 9.05
CA LEU A 113 -1.13 -11.92 9.41
C LEU A 113 -1.58 -11.54 10.83
N THR A 114 -2.51 -12.28 11.42
CA THR A 114 -3.07 -12.01 12.76
C THR A 114 -2.48 -12.89 13.87
N THR A 115 -1.54 -13.76 13.54
CA THR A 115 -0.80 -14.59 14.50
C THR A 115 0.57 -13.99 14.78
#